data_7aef1773b8857ec514aaad2c58d376ad
#
_entry.id   7aef1773b8857ec514aaad2c58d376ad
#
_cell.length_a   1.000
_cell.length_b   1.000
_cell.length_c   1.000
_cell.angle_alpha   90.00
_cell.angle_beta   90.00
_cell.angle_gamma   90.00
#
_symmetry.space_group_name_H-M   'P 1'
#
loop_
_entity.id
_entity.type
_entity.pdbx_description
1 polymer ?
#
loop_
_entity_poly.entity_id
_entity_poly.type
_entity_poly.pdbx_seq_one_letter_code
_entity_poly.pdbx_strand_id
1 'polypeptide(L)'
;MKRISYLLITVMLIFITNAPCAGNTFAASDNRTNEIRAEINGELKKWHKVTLTFNGPESSETDKFNPFMNYRFNVTFTHVETGKILKVPGFFAADGKAGETSATSGNKWRVHFAPEETGQWKYKVDFRKGNWLAVSERKNAGKSAGFMDGAEGAFEITESDKTGRDNRAKGRLIYDGTRYLKFAETGKPMLKVGPDSPENFLAYADFDGNFQKDGHKDELVKTWEAHLKDWKQGDPTWQNGKGKAIIGAVNYLVSKGLNAFSFLTMNIVGDDQNVFPFIDYDTFDRYDCSKLDQWEVVFNYADIQGMFLHMKLVEQENQGLLDNGAIGAKTKLYYREVMARFGHHLALNWNCGEESGDWANSHVTPPMNTTQRLAAAEYLYQNDPYHHHTVIHCPPAFDDILGPASKYTGVSVQEGSADFVGVHEDALKWLELSKIAGKQWAVAVDEQGGADHGVVLDSEDPDHKNARINGLWGAYMAGTWGAEFYFGYAHPHSDLTCQDFRTRDLFWNQCKYLLDFFEGNKIPVTETENYDKLVKKGDYCLAKPGAMYIVFLKNGSGTIDLENQRGEFSVNWFDPRNGGKLQTGRVKTISGGEIAKLVEAPSEQEKDWVVLLRKE
;
A
#
# COMPACT_ATOMS: atom_id res chain seq x y z
N MET A 1 34.32 -33.74 -65.30
CA MET A 1 35.40 -33.70 -64.29
C MET A 1 35.42 -32.28 -63.69
N LYS A 2 34.76 -32.09 -62.56
CA LYS A 2 34.95 -30.90 -61.68
C LYS A 2 34.79 -31.41 -60.25
N ARG A 3 35.85 -31.28 -59.48
CA ARG A 3 35.90 -31.64 -58.06
C ARG A 3 35.13 -30.63 -57.25
N ILE A 4 34.25 -31.09 -56.37
CA ILE A 4 33.55 -30.30 -55.37
C ILE A 4 34.23 -30.60 -54.03
N SER A 5 34.90 -29.58 -53.46
CA SER A 5 35.46 -29.62 -52.12
C SER A 5 34.38 -29.35 -51.09
N TYR A 6 34.20 -30.27 -50.14
CA TYR A 6 33.36 -30.08 -48.98
C TYR A 6 34.17 -29.36 -47.89
N LEU A 7 33.64 -28.19 -47.46
CA LEU A 7 34.13 -27.44 -46.32
C LEU A 7 33.40 -27.94 -45.06
N LEU A 8 34.10 -28.66 -44.18
CA LEU A 8 33.58 -29.00 -42.86
C LEU A 8 33.58 -27.76 -41.98
N ILE A 9 32.39 -27.30 -41.58
CA ILE A 9 32.21 -26.30 -40.52
C ILE A 9 32.03 -27.05 -39.21
N THR A 10 33.04 -27.00 -38.35
CA THR A 10 32.97 -27.51 -36.98
C THR A 10 32.19 -26.51 -36.15
N VAL A 11 30.95 -26.87 -35.77
CA VAL A 11 30.15 -26.09 -34.81
C VAL A 11 30.65 -26.44 -33.40
N MET A 12 31.30 -25.50 -32.75
CA MET A 12 31.71 -25.60 -31.36
C MET A 12 30.49 -25.24 -30.48
N LEU A 13 29.85 -26.27 -29.92
CA LEU A 13 28.83 -26.09 -28.89
C LEU A 13 29.52 -25.60 -27.60
N ILE A 14 29.29 -24.36 -27.26
CA ILE A 14 29.64 -23.85 -25.92
C ILE A 14 28.50 -24.23 -24.98
N PHE A 15 28.74 -25.21 -24.13
CA PHE A 15 27.91 -25.48 -22.97
C PHE A 15 28.14 -24.38 -21.93
N ILE A 16 27.18 -23.46 -21.78
CA ILE A 16 27.14 -22.55 -20.63
C ILE A 16 26.55 -23.37 -19.48
N THR A 17 27.40 -23.86 -18.60
CA THR A 17 27.00 -24.44 -17.33
C THR A 17 26.66 -23.26 -16.38
N ASN A 18 25.40 -23.11 -16.03
CA ASN A 18 24.98 -22.29 -14.92
C ASN A 18 25.56 -22.85 -13.63
N ALA A 19 26.64 -22.25 -13.12
CA ALA A 19 27.11 -22.51 -11.79
C ALA A 19 26.21 -21.80 -10.79
N PRO A 20 25.75 -22.45 -9.70
CA PRO A 20 25.07 -21.77 -8.63
C PRO A 20 26.06 -20.81 -7.95
N CYS A 21 25.58 -19.59 -7.65
CA CYS A 21 26.34 -18.62 -6.85
C CYS A 21 26.76 -19.29 -5.54
N ALA A 22 28.05 -19.59 -5.43
CA ALA A 22 28.64 -20.02 -4.18
C ALA A 22 28.69 -18.81 -3.23
N GLY A 23 27.94 -18.89 -2.13
CA GLY A 23 28.07 -17.95 -1.03
C GLY A 23 29.50 -18.02 -0.48
N ASN A 24 30.15 -16.86 -0.40
CA ASN A 24 31.47 -16.73 0.21
C ASN A 24 31.33 -17.05 1.72
N THR A 25 31.74 -18.25 2.09
CA THR A 25 31.98 -18.62 3.49
C THR A 25 33.37 -18.12 3.87
N PHE A 26 33.44 -17.03 4.64
CA PHE A 26 34.68 -16.69 5.35
C PHE A 26 34.88 -17.67 6.51
N ALA A 27 35.89 -18.51 6.40
CA ALA A 27 36.34 -19.36 7.48
C ALA A 27 37.05 -18.51 8.54
N ALA A 28 36.44 -18.35 9.71
CA ALA A 28 37.11 -17.85 10.89
C ALA A 28 37.40 -19.00 11.84
N SER A 29 38.56 -18.97 12.47
CA SER A 29 39.19 -19.96 13.31
C SER A 29 38.36 -20.40 14.52
N ASP A 30 38.45 -21.65 14.80
CA ASP A 30 37.83 -22.53 15.76
C ASP A 30 38.02 -22.10 17.25
N ASN A 31 36.90 -21.72 17.89
CA ASN A 31 36.72 -21.88 19.33
C ASN A 31 35.25 -22.27 19.55
N ARG A 32 35.03 -23.54 19.86
CA ARG A 32 33.72 -24.20 19.94
C ARG A 32 32.94 -23.76 21.17
N THR A 33 32.21 -22.67 21.07
CA THR A 33 30.86 -22.57 21.59
C THR A 33 29.93 -22.79 20.39
N ASN A 34 28.89 -23.63 20.51
CA ASN A 34 27.86 -23.79 19.51
C ASN A 34 27.13 -22.44 19.37
N GLU A 35 27.71 -21.48 18.65
CA GLU A 35 27.06 -20.22 18.33
C GLU A 35 25.87 -20.53 17.43
N ILE A 36 24.68 -20.34 17.95
CA ILE A 36 23.44 -20.44 17.20
C ILE A 36 23.39 -19.23 16.25
N ARG A 37 23.67 -19.44 14.99
CA ARG A 37 23.67 -18.39 13.98
C ARG A 37 22.39 -18.41 13.17
N ALA A 38 21.92 -17.23 12.79
CA ALA A 38 20.87 -17.08 11.80
C ALA A 38 21.37 -17.50 10.42
N GLU A 39 20.51 -18.13 9.64
CA GLU A 39 20.61 -18.12 8.18
C GLU A 39 20.11 -16.75 7.71
N ILE A 40 20.98 -15.97 7.04
CA ILE A 40 20.68 -14.62 6.59
C ILE A 40 20.49 -14.64 5.08
N ASN A 41 19.31 -14.24 4.64
CA ASN A 41 18.93 -14.19 3.23
C ASN A 41 18.50 -12.78 2.83
N GLY A 42 18.73 -12.39 1.58
CA GLY A 42 18.43 -11.07 1.02
C GLY A 42 19.66 -10.42 0.40
N GLU A 43 19.47 -9.30 -0.25
CA GLU A 43 20.56 -8.60 -0.95
C GLU A 43 21.51 -7.82 0.00
N LEU A 44 21.27 -7.75 1.28
CA LEU A 44 22.02 -6.97 2.27
C LEU A 44 22.28 -5.53 1.83
N LYS A 45 21.24 -4.88 1.34
CA LYS A 45 21.27 -3.50 0.87
C LYS A 45 20.23 -2.68 1.62
N LYS A 46 20.49 -1.39 1.72
CA LYS A 46 19.54 -0.41 2.28
C LYS A 46 18.18 -0.52 1.58
N TRP A 47 17.10 -0.49 2.35
CA TRP A 47 15.72 -0.63 1.90
C TRP A 47 15.34 -2.00 1.31
N HIS A 48 16.23 -2.99 1.36
CA HIS A 48 15.91 -4.35 0.91
C HIS A 48 15.48 -5.22 2.08
N LYS A 49 14.58 -6.16 1.82
CA LYS A 49 14.22 -7.17 2.80
C LYS A 49 15.40 -8.07 3.12
N VAL A 50 15.79 -8.09 4.38
CA VAL A 50 16.74 -9.05 4.96
C VAL A 50 15.95 -10.01 5.85
N THR A 51 16.08 -11.30 5.60
CA THR A 51 15.40 -12.34 6.38
C THR A 51 16.42 -13.10 7.22
N LEU A 52 16.21 -13.12 8.53
CA LEU A 52 16.93 -14.00 9.42
C LEU A 52 16.06 -15.20 9.77
N THR A 53 16.56 -16.40 9.50
CA THR A 53 15.89 -17.68 9.80
C THR A 53 16.68 -18.44 10.86
N PHE A 54 15.98 -18.92 11.89
CA PHE A 54 16.55 -19.66 13.00
C PHE A 54 15.88 -21.04 13.13
N ASN A 55 16.63 -22.01 13.67
CA ASN A 55 16.05 -23.26 14.12
C ASN A 55 15.54 -23.08 15.56
N GLY A 56 14.26 -23.26 15.75
CA GLY A 56 13.59 -23.22 17.04
C GLY A 56 12.98 -24.57 17.41
N PRO A 57 12.00 -24.60 18.33
CA PRO A 57 11.26 -25.80 18.65
C PRO A 57 10.48 -26.29 17.43
N GLU A 58 10.42 -27.60 17.25
CA GLU A 58 9.46 -28.23 16.34
C GLU A 58 8.05 -27.86 16.81
N SER A 59 7.25 -27.34 15.91
CA SER A 59 5.89 -26.86 16.19
C SER A 59 4.98 -27.06 14.99
N SER A 60 3.68 -27.05 15.24
CA SER A 60 2.64 -27.11 14.21
C SER A 60 1.62 -26.00 14.46
N GLU A 61 0.97 -25.54 13.40
CA GLU A 61 -0.15 -24.60 13.46
C GLU A 61 -1.25 -25.06 14.44
N THR A 62 -1.42 -26.37 14.58
CA THR A 62 -2.46 -27.00 15.41
C THR A 62 -1.97 -27.50 16.77
N ASP A 63 -0.71 -27.23 17.14
CA ASP A 63 -0.16 -27.69 18.42
C ASP A 63 -0.96 -27.19 19.61
N LYS A 64 -1.10 -28.03 20.62
CA LYS A 64 -1.72 -27.64 21.91
C LYS A 64 -0.97 -26.47 22.56
N PHE A 65 0.35 -26.44 22.49
CA PHE A 65 1.16 -25.29 22.88
C PHE A 65 1.32 -24.38 21.65
N ASN A 66 0.31 -23.56 21.42
CA ASN A 66 0.14 -22.70 20.23
C ASN A 66 1.41 -21.88 19.94
N PRO A 67 2.08 -22.08 18.80
CA PRO A 67 3.32 -21.39 18.46
C PRO A 67 3.16 -19.88 18.29
N PHE A 68 2.02 -19.43 17.84
CA PHE A 68 1.74 -18.01 17.63
C PHE A 68 1.48 -17.26 18.94
N MET A 69 0.72 -17.86 19.85
CA MET A 69 0.30 -17.23 21.11
C MET A 69 1.30 -17.40 22.25
N ASN A 70 2.00 -18.55 22.32
CA ASN A 70 2.75 -18.95 23.50
C ASN A 70 4.26 -18.73 23.39
N TYR A 71 4.75 -18.31 22.23
CA TYR A 71 6.13 -17.85 22.06
C TYR A 71 6.15 -16.35 21.75
N ARG A 72 7.13 -15.66 22.32
CA ARG A 72 7.44 -14.28 21.94
C ARG A 72 8.83 -14.27 21.32
N PHE A 73 8.85 -14.07 20.01
CA PHE A 73 10.06 -13.95 19.23
C PHE A 73 10.23 -12.51 18.76
N ASN A 74 11.31 -11.86 19.16
CA ASN A 74 11.68 -10.52 18.70
C ASN A 74 13.18 -10.50 18.42
N VAL A 75 13.58 -9.68 17.47
CA VAL A 75 14.99 -9.40 17.19
C VAL A 75 15.22 -7.90 17.29
N THR A 76 16.19 -7.53 18.11
CA THR A 76 16.64 -6.14 18.22
C THR A 76 17.81 -5.94 17.27
N PHE A 77 17.63 -5.09 16.27
CA PHE A 77 18.67 -4.64 15.36
C PHE A 77 19.23 -3.31 15.84
N THR A 78 20.55 -3.18 15.84
CA THR A 78 21.25 -1.96 16.25
C THR A 78 22.24 -1.58 15.17
N HIS A 79 22.07 -0.39 14.58
CA HIS A 79 23.04 0.17 13.67
C HIS A 79 24.24 0.70 14.45
N VAL A 80 25.45 0.27 14.08
CA VAL A 80 26.63 0.49 14.92
C VAL A 80 27.03 1.97 14.95
N GLU A 81 26.99 2.63 13.80
CA GLU A 81 27.48 4.00 13.64
C GLU A 81 26.52 5.04 14.23
N THR A 82 25.21 4.88 14.03
CA THR A 82 24.21 5.86 14.50
C THR A 82 23.62 5.53 15.86
N GLY A 83 23.76 4.28 16.32
CA GLY A 83 23.10 3.78 17.52
C GLY A 83 21.60 3.56 17.37
N LYS A 84 21.05 3.65 16.15
CA LYS A 84 19.62 3.41 15.90
C LYS A 84 19.24 1.99 16.27
N ILE A 85 18.11 1.84 16.94
CA ILE A 85 17.61 0.55 17.44
C ILE A 85 16.22 0.31 16.88
N LEU A 86 16.04 -0.85 16.22
CA LEU A 86 14.73 -1.35 15.76
C LEU A 86 14.45 -2.70 16.41
N LYS A 87 13.32 -2.84 17.09
CA LYS A 87 12.86 -4.10 17.68
C LYS A 87 11.79 -4.69 16.80
N VAL A 88 12.16 -5.65 15.98
CA VAL A 88 11.30 -6.26 14.97
C VAL A 88 10.70 -7.56 15.52
N PRO A 89 9.36 -7.73 15.48
CA PRO A 89 8.73 -8.98 15.82
C PRO A 89 9.06 -10.05 14.77
N GLY A 90 9.31 -11.27 15.24
CA GLY A 90 9.43 -12.44 14.38
C GLY A 90 8.25 -13.38 14.56
N PHE A 91 8.17 -14.39 13.71
CA PHE A 91 7.04 -15.29 13.57
C PHE A 91 7.46 -16.76 13.37
N PHE A 92 6.53 -17.68 13.62
CA PHE A 92 6.66 -19.09 13.27
C PHE A 92 6.47 -19.28 11.77
N ALA A 93 7.39 -19.98 11.11
CA ALA A 93 7.47 -20.11 9.66
C ALA A 93 7.45 -21.59 9.19
N ALA A 94 6.84 -22.47 9.95
CA ALA A 94 6.74 -23.90 9.66
C ALA A 94 8.11 -24.51 9.22
N ASP A 95 8.21 -25.03 8.01
CA ASP A 95 9.47 -25.57 7.43
C ASP A 95 10.39 -24.49 6.83
N GLY A 96 9.94 -23.21 6.83
CA GLY A 96 10.65 -22.09 6.23
C GLY A 96 10.47 -21.97 4.71
N LYS A 97 9.62 -22.75 4.11
CA LYS A 97 9.24 -22.73 2.71
C LYS A 97 7.74 -23.00 2.52
N ALA A 98 6.95 -22.67 3.53
CA ALA A 98 5.54 -23.05 3.58
C ALA A 98 4.76 -22.62 2.32
N GLY A 99 5.04 -21.44 1.77
CA GLY A 99 4.42 -20.98 0.51
C GLY A 99 4.65 -21.91 -0.67
N GLU A 100 5.76 -22.69 -0.67
CA GLU A 100 6.09 -23.66 -1.71
C GLU A 100 5.67 -25.10 -1.37
N THR A 101 5.66 -25.44 -0.08
CA THR A 101 5.51 -26.82 0.39
C THR A 101 4.14 -27.11 0.98
N SER A 102 3.34 -26.08 1.26
CA SER A 102 2.10 -26.16 2.05
C SER A 102 2.33 -26.71 3.47
N ALA A 103 3.54 -26.52 4.02
CA ALA A 103 3.88 -27.05 5.32
C ALA A 103 3.13 -26.32 6.44
N THR A 104 2.48 -27.10 7.30
CA THR A 104 1.78 -26.63 8.51
C THR A 104 2.60 -26.83 9.78
N SER A 105 3.80 -27.43 9.68
CA SER A 105 4.68 -27.73 10.81
C SER A 105 6.14 -27.61 10.41
N GLY A 106 7.00 -27.53 11.43
CA GLY A 106 8.45 -27.47 11.28
C GLY A 106 9.10 -26.71 12.43
N ASN A 107 10.37 -26.40 12.26
CA ASN A 107 11.17 -25.77 13.29
C ASN A 107 11.75 -24.41 12.90
N LYS A 108 11.23 -23.75 11.87
CA LYS A 108 11.77 -22.48 11.41
C LYS A 108 11.03 -21.29 12.01
N TRP A 109 11.82 -20.33 12.44
CA TRP A 109 11.37 -19.05 13.00
C TRP A 109 12.06 -17.92 12.24
N ARG A 110 11.30 -16.93 11.78
CA ARG A 110 11.78 -15.87 10.89
C ARG A 110 11.55 -14.49 11.45
N VAL A 111 12.41 -13.58 11.05
CA VAL A 111 12.19 -12.14 11.14
C VAL A 111 12.53 -11.50 9.80
N HIS A 112 11.67 -10.60 9.33
CA HIS A 112 11.92 -9.75 8.18
C HIS A 112 12.33 -8.36 8.63
N PHE A 113 13.43 -7.89 8.09
CA PHE A 113 14.01 -6.60 8.43
C PHE A 113 14.31 -5.80 7.16
N ALA A 114 13.93 -4.52 7.11
CA ALA A 114 14.31 -3.60 6.05
C ALA A 114 15.20 -2.50 6.63
N PRO A 115 16.53 -2.60 6.45
CA PRO A 115 17.49 -1.63 6.98
C PRO A 115 17.34 -0.28 6.26
N GLU A 116 17.43 0.80 7.01
CA GLU A 116 17.31 2.16 6.50
C GLU A 116 18.63 2.95 6.55
N GLU A 117 19.69 2.30 7.01
CA GLU A 117 21.06 2.84 7.04
C GLU A 117 22.03 1.84 6.44
N THR A 118 23.05 2.33 5.74
CA THR A 118 24.20 1.54 5.30
C THR A 118 25.19 1.37 6.45
N GLY A 119 26.06 0.35 6.37
CA GLY A 119 27.04 0.06 7.39
C GLY A 119 26.68 -1.17 8.23
N GLN A 120 27.33 -1.30 9.36
CA GLN A 120 27.21 -2.50 10.17
C GLN A 120 25.96 -2.48 11.05
N TRP A 121 25.16 -3.53 10.94
CA TRP A 121 24.04 -3.82 11.82
C TRP A 121 24.34 -5.03 12.67
N LYS A 122 24.10 -4.91 13.99
CA LYS A 122 24.12 -6.00 14.95
C LYS A 122 22.70 -6.44 15.26
N TYR A 123 22.51 -7.74 15.52
CA TYR A 123 21.23 -8.24 15.99
C TYR A 123 21.38 -9.01 17.30
N LYS A 124 20.31 -8.97 18.10
CA LYS A 124 20.15 -9.76 19.33
C LYS A 124 18.75 -10.32 19.42
N VAL A 125 18.67 -11.62 19.68
CA VAL A 125 17.42 -12.37 19.74
C VAL A 125 16.87 -12.40 21.17
N ASP A 126 15.56 -12.16 21.34
CA ASP A 126 14.75 -12.44 22.53
C ASP A 126 13.70 -13.47 22.14
N PHE A 127 13.90 -14.74 22.56
CA PHE A 127 13.00 -15.85 22.27
C PHE A 127 12.53 -16.51 23.55
N ARG A 128 11.31 -16.22 23.92
CA ARG A 128 10.74 -16.63 25.20
C ARG A 128 9.47 -17.44 25.01
N LYS A 129 9.12 -18.26 26.01
CA LYS A 129 7.89 -19.07 26.04
C LYS A 129 7.10 -18.92 27.33
N GLY A 130 5.79 -19.02 27.23
CA GLY A 130 4.84 -18.94 28.32
C GLY A 130 3.42 -18.81 27.78
N ASN A 131 2.43 -19.09 28.60
CA ASN A 131 1.04 -18.97 28.16
C ASN A 131 0.71 -17.51 27.79
N TRP A 132 0.13 -17.29 26.62
CA TRP A 132 -0.29 -15.98 26.10
C TRP A 132 0.84 -14.95 26.04
N LEU A 133 2.07 -15.43 25.85
CA LEU A 133 3.25 -14.59 25.96
C LEU A 133 3.45 -13.64 24.80
N ALA A 134 3.06 -14.04 23.57
CA ALA A 134 3.22 -13.21 22.38
C ALA A 134 2.55 -11.83 22.53
N VAL A 135 1.43 -11.78 23.25
CA VAL A 135 0.60 -10.58 23.45
C VAL A 135 0.80 -9.93 24.82
N SER A 136 1.76 -10.43 25.62
CA SER A 136 2.07 -9.88 26.93
C SER A 136 2.90 -8.60 26.83
N GLU A 137 2.45 -7.52 27.44
CA GLU A 137 3.17 -6.25 27.52
C GLU A 137 4.31 -6.25 28.56
N ARG A 138 4.35 -7.26 29.41
CA ARG A 138 5.39 -7.36 30.44
C ARG A 138 6.73 -7.71 29.79
N LYS A 139 7.70 -6.80 29.86
CA LYS A 139 9.04 -6.98 29.23
C LYS A 139 9.71 -8.30 29.61
N ASN A 140 9.67 -8.67 30.86
CA ASN A 140 10.35 -9.86 31.41
C ASN A 140 9.42 -11.07 31.58
N ALA A 141 8.23 -11.08 30.99
CA ALA A 141 7.31 -12.20 31.05
C ALA A 141 7.88 -13.43 30.33
N GLY A 142 7.43 -14.60 30.79
CA GLY A 142 7.85 -15.90 30.27
C GLY A 142 9.27 -16.29 30.70
N LYS A 143 9.70 -17.45 30.26
CA LYS A 143 11.06 -17.97 30.44
C LYS A 143 11.74 -18.15 29.11
N SER A 144 13.06 -18.21 29.06
CA SER A 144 13.80 -18.54 27.85
C SER A 144 13.19 -19.77 27.17
N ALA A 145 12.99 -19.71 25.88
CA ALA A 145 12.56 -20.86 25.10
C ALA A 145 13.72 -21.81 24.79
N GLY A 146 14.96 -21.38 25.07
CA GLY A 146 16.18 -22.05 24.59
C GLY A 146 16.41 -21.75 23.11
N PHE A 147 17.00 -22.66 22.38
CA PHE A 147 17.30 -22.49 20.95
C PHE A 147 18.07 -21.18 20.70
N MET A 148 17.53 -20.30 19.83
CA MET A 148 18.15 -19.04 19.47
C MET A 148 18.02 -17.91 20.51
N ASP A 149 17.41 -18.14 21.69
CA ASP A 149 17.30 -17.10 22.72
C ASP A 149 18.69 -16.58 23.16
N GLY A 150 18.89 -15.28 23.09
CA GLY A 150 20.17 -14.64 23.36
C GLY A 150 21.19 -14.70 22.20
N ALA A 151 20.86 -15.33 21.06
CA ALA A 151 21.74 -15.35 19.90
C ALA A 151 22.04 -13.92 19.41
N GLU A 152 23.30 -13.69 19.04
CA GLU A 152 23.77 -12.41 18.53
C GLU A 152 24.55 -12.62 17.22
N GLY A 153 24.60 -11.57 16.39
CA GLY A 153 25.38 -11.56 15.16
C GLY A 153 25.41 -10.20 14.54
N ALA A 154 26.08 -10.11 13.40
CA ALA A 154 26.18 -8.87 12.65
C ALA A 154 26.25 -9.14 11.14
N PHE A 155 25.86 -8.14 10.37
CA PHE A 155 25.99 -8.11 8.91
C PHE A 155 26.19 -6.68 8.42
N GLU A 156 26.75 -6.55 7.23
CA GLU A 156 27.00 -5.27 6.59
C GLU A 156 25.93 -4.96 5.56
N ILE A 157 25.41 -3.73 5.56
CA ILE A 157 24.43 -3.23 4.60
C ILE A 157 25.10 -2.22 3.67
N THR A 158 24.98 -2.46 2.37
CA THR A 158 25.48 -1.57 1.32
C THR A 158 24.35 -0.72 0.72
N GLU A 159 24.72 0.24 -0.15
CA GLU A 159 23.73 1.07 -0.86
C GLU A 159 22.81 0.24 -1.77
N SER A 160 21.59 0.72 -1.95
CA SER A 160 20.67 0.16 -2.95
C SER A 160 21.14 0.51 -4.36
N ASP A 161 21.06 -0.45 -5.26
CA ASP A 161 21.33 -0.28 -6.70
C ASP A 161 20.05 -0.15 -7.54
N LYS A 162 18.90 -0.05 -6.90
CA LYS A 162 17.61 0.04 -7.58
C LYS A 162 17.35 1.46 -8.06
N THR A 163 16.52 1.57 -9.08
CA THR A 163 16.15 2.84 -9.73
C THR A 163 14.69 2.86 -10.15
N GLY A 164 14.20 4.04 -10.54
CA GLY A 164 12.86 4.20 -11.13
C GLY A 164 11.72 3.99 -10.15
N ARG A 165 10.78 3.11 -10.50
CA ARG A 165 9.56 2.87 -9.71
C ARG A 165 9.81 2.05 -8.45
N ASP A 166 10.83 1.21 -8.42
CA ASP A 166 11.14 0.33 -7.32
C ASP A 166 11.20 1.11 -5.99
N ASN A 167 10.41 0.70 -5.00
CA ASN A 167 10.38 1.41 -3.72
C ASN A 167 11.72 1.33 -2.99
N ARG A 168 12.55 0.30 -3.25
CA ARG A 168 13.90 0.17 -2.70
C ARG A 168 14.88 1.25 -3.20
N ALA A 169 14.54 1.92 -4.31
CA ALA A 169 15.26 3.11 -4.80
C ALA A 169 14.78 4.41 -4.13
N LYS A 170 13.57 4.40 -3.60
CA LYS A 170 12.91 5.60 -3.04
C LYS A 170 12.96 5.64 -1.51
N GLY A 171 13.15 4.48 -0.89
CA GLY A 171 13.09 4.30 0.55
C GLY A 171 11.68 4.15 1.09
N ARG A 172 11.55 4.03 2.40
CA ARG A 172 10.26 3.90 3.08
C ARG A 172 9.41 5.14 2.89
N LEU A 173 8.12 4.93 2.65
CA LEU A 173 7.14 6.00 2.64
C LEU A 173 6.84 6.39 4.10
N ILE A 174 7.05 7.64 4.45
CA ILE A 174 6.93 8.16 5.81
C ILE A 174 5.95 9.33 5.89
N TYR A 175 5.32 9.45 7.05
CA TYR A 175 4.58 10.64 7.46
C TYR A 175 5.48 11.55 8.31
N ASP A 176 5.64 12.80 7.89
CA ASP A 176 6.51 13.80 8.55
C ASP A 176 5.75 14.93 9.24
N GLY A 177 4.44 14.76 9.46
CA GLY A 177 3.58 15.79 10.05
C GLY A 177 2.96 16.74 9.02
N THR A 178 3.17 16.50 7.73
CA THR A 178 2.57 17.28 6.64
C THR A 178 1.43 16.49 5.96
N ARG A 179 0.72 17.14 5.04
CA ARG A 179 -0.41 16.51 4.33
C ARG A 179 -0.01 15.52 3.22
N TYR A 180 1.29 15.39 2.91
CA TYR A 180 1.80 14.43 1.93
C TYR A 180 2.73 13.44 2.59
N LEU A 181 2.59 12.16 2.22
CA LEU A 181 3.60 11.17 2.53
C LEU A 181 4.81 11.35 1.61
N LYS A 182 6.00 11.09 2.12
CA LYS A 182 7.27 11.25 1.40
C LYS A 182 8.12 10.00 1.48
N PHE A 183 8.83 9.71 0.43
CA PHE A 183 9.84 8.65 0.43
C PHE A 183 11.10 9.10 1.16
N ALA A 184 11.54 8.32 2.14
CA ALA A 184 12.64 8.69 3.04
C ALA A 184 13.98 8.90 2.34
N GLU A 185 14.28 8.15 1.26
CA GLU A 185 15.54 8.29 0.52
C GLU A 185 15.55 9.50 -0.40
N THR A 186 14.43 9.74 -1.09
CA THR A 186 14.38 10.79 -2.12
C THR A 186 13.80 12.11 -1.63
N GLY A 187 13.12 12.12 -0.49
CA GLY A 187 12.36 13.27 0.02
C GLY A 187 11.16 13.66 -0.85
N LYS A 188 10.87 12.91 -1.92
CA LYS A 188 9.80 13.23 -2.84
C LYS A 188 8.43 12.81 -2.27
N PRO A 189 7.41 13.66 -2.42
CA PRO A 189 6.05 13.26 -2.07
C PRO A 189 5.56 12.16 -3.02
N MET A 190 4.68 11.30 -2.50
CA MET A 190 3.91 10.37 -3.31
C MET A 190 2.56 10.98 -3.66
N LEU A 191 2.15 10.86 -4.90
CA LEU A 191 0.76 11.02 -5.33
C LEU A 191 0.19 9.63 -5.59
N LYS A 192 -0.68 9.14 -4.69
CA LYS A 192 -1.22 7.80 -4.71
C LYS A 192 -2.43 7.73 -5.65
N VAL A 193 -2.47 6.76 -6.57
CA VAL A 193 -3.66 6.46 -7.36
C VAL A 193 -3.77 4.98 -7.69
N GLY A 194 -4.97 4.42 -7.56
CA GLY A 194 -5.25 3.04 -7.89
C GLY A 194 -6.70 2.61 -7.63
N PRO A 195 -7.00 1.31 -7.79
CA PRO A 195 -8.30 0.77 -7.41
C PRO A 195 -8.40 0.60 -5.88
N ASP A 196 -9.57 0.91 -5.33
CA ASP A 196 -10.00 0.48 -4.00
C ASP A 196 -10.62 -0.92 -4.04
N SER A 197 -11.14 -1.29 -5.18
CA SER A 197 -11.80 -2.57 -5.47
C SER A 197 -10.93 -3.53 -6.29
N PRO A 198 -11.11 -4.85 -6.16
CA PRO A 198 -12.04 -5.50 -5.24
C PRO A 198 -11.44 -5.64 -3.84
N GLU A 199 -12.25 -5.43 -2.82
CA GLU A 199 -11.81 -5.58 -1.42
C GLU A 199 -11.35 -6.99 -1.10
N ASN A 200 -11.99 -8.00 -1.67
CA ASN A 200 -11.60 -9.40 -1.60
C ASN A 200 -10.49 -9.78 -2.60
N PHE A 201 -9.58 -8.86 -2.94
CA PHE A 201 -8.45 -9.10 -3.86
C PHE A 201 -7.66 -10.36 -3.50
N LEU A 202 -7.49 -10.65 -2.21
CA LEU A 202 -6.74 -11.79 -1.68
C LEU A 202 -7.55 -13.10 -1.62
N ALA A 203 -8.81 -13.11 -2.01
CA ALA A 203 -9.60 -14.35 -2.15
C ALA A 203 -9.20 -15.10 -3.43
N TYR A 204 -7.93 -15.45 -3.58
CA TYR A 204 -7.37 -16.00 -4.80
C TYR A 204 -7.24 -17.51 -4.76
N ALA A 205 -7.73 -18.18 -5.80
CA ALA A 205 -7.84 -19.65 -5.88
C ALA A 205 -6.51 -20.40 -5.75
N ASP A 206 -5.39 -19.79 -6.13
CA ASP A 206 -4.08 -20.44 -6.04
C ASP A 206 -3.42 -20.31 -4.66
N PHE A 207 -3.99 -19.52 -3.74
CA PHE A 207 -3.53 -19.50 -2.36
C PHE A 207 -3.93 -20.80 -1.64
N ASP A 208 -3.11 -21.26 -0.74
CA ASP A 208 -3.44 -22.36 0.16
C ASP A 208 -4.47 -21.90 1.21
N GLY A 209 -5.08 -22.84 1.90
CA GLY A 209 -6.05 -22.60 2.95
C GLY A 209 -7.50 -22.71 2.48
N ASN A 210 -8.41 -22.46 3.39
CA ASN A 210 -9.83 -22.63 3.19
C ASN A 210 -10.50 -21.27 2.96
N PHE A 211 -11.01 -21.04 1.75
CA PHE A 211 -11.74 -19.82 1.41
C PHE A 211 -13.23 -19.90 1.67
N GLN A 212 -13.75 -21.11 1.76
CA GLN A 212 -15.17 -21.34 1.94
C GLN A 212 -15.39 -22.17 3.18
N LYS A 213 -16.31 -21.75 3.99
CA LYS A 213 -16.83 -22.55 5.06
C LYS A 213 -18.23 -23.01 4.70
N ASP A 214 -18.58 -24.20 5.12
CA ASP A 214 -19.94 -24.73 4.98
C ASP A 214 -20.97 -23.71 5.47
N GLY A 215 -21.93 -23.39 4.61
CA GLY A 215 -23.00 -22.43 4.89
C GLY A 215 -22.74 -21.00 4.42
N HIS A 216 -21.53 -20.65 4.00
CA HIS A 216 -21.28 -19.38 3.33
C HIS A 216 -21.76 -19.42 1.88
N LYS A 217 -22.36 -18.32 1.45
CA LYS A 217 -22.80 -18.14 0.06
C LYS A 217 -21.69 -17.70 -0.86
N ASP A 218 -20.49 -17.62 -0.33
CA ASP A 218 -19.37 -17.09 -1.08
C ASP A 218 -18.91 -18.05 -2.16
N GLU A 219 -19.10 -17.66 -3.40
CA GLU A 219 -18.61 -18.31 -4.59
C GLU A 219 -17.63 -17.41 -5.36
N LEU A 220 -17.24 -16.25 -4.79
CA LEU A 220 -16.47 -15.21 -5.47
C LEU A 220 -14.96 -15.35 -5.26
N VAL A 221 -14.46 -16.59 -5.29
CA VAL A 221 -13.02 -16.83 -5.30
C VAL A 221 -12.43 -16.31 -6.59
N LYS A 222 -11.40 -15.46 -6.47
CA LYS A 222 -10.74 -14.84 -7.61
C LYS A 222 -9.85 -15.82 -8.34
N THR A 223 -9.95 -15.88 -9.65
CA THR A 223 -9.01 -16.58 -10.53
C THR A 223 -8.01 -15.65 -11.18
N TRP A 224 -8.37 -14.37 -11.35
CA TRP A 224 -7.60 -13.37 -12.08
C TRP A 224 -7.19 -13.81 -13.49
N GLU A 225 -7.90 -14.77 -14.07
CA GLU A 225 -7.55 -15.42 -15.35
C GLU A 225 -7.34 -14.42 -16.49
N ALA A 226 -8.14 -13.33 -16.52
CA ALA A 226 -8.01 -12.26 -17.49
C ALA A 226 -6.61 -11.62 -17.50
N HIS A 227 -5.89 -11.69 -16.38
CA HIS A 227 -4.55 -11.15 -16.19
C HIS A 227 -3.42 -12.16 -16.34
N LEU A 228 -3.70 -13.43 -16.62
CA LEU A 228 -2.66 -14.43 -16.87
C LEU A 228 -1.71 -14.00 -18.00
N LYS A 229 -2.22 -13.30 -19.02
CA LYS A 229 -1.45 -12.76 -20.14
C LYS A 229 -0.49 -11.61 -19.78
N ASP A 230 -0.66 -11.01 -18.61
CA ASP A 230 0.18 -9.91 -18.12
C ASP A 230 1.36 -10.39 -17.29
N TRP A 231 1.34 -11.64 -16.85
CA TRP A 231 2.49 -12.28 -16.24
C TRP A 231 3.63 -12.42 -17.25
N LYS A 232 4.84 -12.12 -16.84
CA LYS A 232 6.03 -12.17 -17.69
C LYS A 232 6.99 -13.24 -17.21
N GLN A 233 7.74 -13.82 -18.13
CA GLN A 233 8.78 -14.79 -17.81
C GLN A 233 9.79 -14.17 -16.83
N GLY A 234 9.95 -14.77 -15.66
CA GLY A 234 10.80 -14.30 -14.57
C GLY A 234 10.06 -13.63 -13.42
N ASP A 235 8.78 -13.29 -13.59
CA ASP A 235 7.94 -12.85 -12.48
C ASP A 235 7.73 -13.99 -11.47
N PRO A 236 7.51 -13.68 -10.18
CA PRO A 236 7.39 -14.70 -9.16
C PRO A 236 6.17 -15.60 -9.35
N THR A 237 6.30 -16.79 -8.85
CA THR A 237 5.26 -17.81 -8.74
C THR A 237 5.55 -18.65 -7.50
N TRP A 238 4.63 -19.52 -7.13
CA TRP A 238 4.84 -20.54 -6.10
C TRP A 238 4.30 -21.91 -6.56
N GLN A 239 4.65 -22.98 -5.86
CA GLN A 239 4.11 -24.34 -6.09
C GLN A 239 4.01 -24.73 -7.56
N ASN A 240 5.12 -24.77 -8.29
CA ASN A 240 5.16 -25.15 -9.70
C ASN A 240 4.39 -24.20 -10.65
N GLY A 241 4.32 -22.93 -10.34
CA GLY A 241 3.82 -21.91 -11.26
C GLY A 241 2.41 -21.40 -10.97
N LYS A 242 1.88 -21.65 -9.77
CA LYS A 242 0.73 -20.93 -9.24
C LYS A 242 1.02 -19.44 -9.04
N GLY A 243 0.00 -18.63 -8.97
CA GLY A 243 0.12 -17.18 -8.70
C GLY A 243 0.30 -16.31 -9.92
N LYS A 244 0.47 -16.86 -11.12
CA LYS A 244 0.71 -16.06 -12.33
C LYS A 244 -0.37 -15.01 -12.58
N ALA A 245 -1.62 -15.37 -12.36
CA ALA A 245 -2.74 -14.49 -12.69
C ALA A 245 -2.83 -13.29 -11.76
N ILE A 246 -2.66 -13.46 -10.44
CA ILE A 246 -2.66 -12.34 -9.49
C ILE A 246 -1.42 -11.45 -9.66
N ILE A 247 -0.25 -12.02 -9.93
CA ILE A 247 0.96 -11.26 -10.29
C ILE A 247 0.74 -10.50 -11.61
N GLY A 248 0.05 -11.12 -12.58
CA GLY A 248 -0.38 -10.45 -13.81
C GLY A 248 -1.32 -9.27 -13.55
N ALA A 249 -2.25 -9.38 -12.59
CA ALA A 249 -3.12 -8.27 -12.19
C ALA A 249 -2.31 -7.07 -11.67
N VAL A 250 -1.32 -7.31 -10.82
CA VAL A 250 -0.37 -6.26 -10.37
C VAL A 250 0.38 -5.66 -11.57
N ASN A 251 0.90 -6.50 -12.48
CA ASN A 251 1.58 -6.01 -13.70
C ASN A 251 0.70 -5.12 -14.57
N TYR A 252 -0.58 -5.47 -14.68
CA TYR A 252 -1.51 -4.66 -15.44
C TYR A 252 -1.66 -3.26 -14.83
N LEU A 253 -1.93 -3.16 -13.52
CA LEU A 253 -2.02 -1.88 -12.82
C LEU A 253 -0.74 -1.04 -13.00
N VAL A 254 0.42 -1.67 -12.83
CA VAL A 254 1.74 -1.03 -13.07
C VAL A 254 1.87 -0.53 -14.50
N SER A 255 1.41 -1.29 -15.49
CA SER A 255 1.47 -0.91 -16.91
C SER A 255 0.62 0.31 -17.23
N LYS A 256 -0.44 0.54 -16.46
CA LYS A 256 -1.30 1.73 -16.52
C LYS A 256 -0.73 2.93 -15.76
N GLY A 257 0.45 2.79 -15.16
CA GLY A 257 1.07 3.86 -14.39
C GLY A 257 0.51 4.02 -12.98
N LEU A 258 -0.44 3.19 -12.58
CA LEU A 258 -0.99 3.20 -11.23
C LEU A 258 0.07 2.78 -10.21
N ASN A 259 -0.09 3.22 -8.97
CA ASN A 259 0.92 3.01 -7.93
C ASN A 259 0.32 2.60 -6.57
N ALA A 260 -0.94 2.21 -6.53
CA ALA A 260 -1.61 1.72 -5.33
C ALA A 260 -2.66 0.67 -5.68
N PHE A 261 -3.02 -0.15 -4.72
CA PHE A 261 -4.25 -0.94 -4.67
C PHE A 261 -4.61 -1.26 -3.23
N SER A 262 -5.91 -1.36 -2.98
CA SER A 262 -6.49 -1.66 -1.67
C SER A 262 -6.90 -3.13 -1.58
N PHE A 263 -6.90 -3.67 -0.38
CA PHE A 263 -7.37 -5.03 -0.09
C PHE A 263 -7.62 -5.22 1.40
N LEU A 264 -8.61 -6.06 1.72
CA LEU A 264 -8.86 -6.55 3.06
C LEU A 264 -7.92 -7.71 3.40
N THR A 265 -7.54 -7.81 4.67
CA THR A 265 -6.83 -8.97 5.23
C THR A 265 -7.74 -9.84 6.09
N MET A 266 -8.95 -9.36 6.38
CA MET A 266 -9.96 -10.11 7.14
C MET A 266 -11.38 -9.59 6.84
N ASN A 267 -12.21 -10.45 6.22
CA ASN A 267 -13.64 -10.23 5.96
C ASN A 267 -14.55 -11.39 6.37
N ILE A 268 -14.20 -12.14 7.43
CA ILE A 268 -14.82 -13.42 7.83
C ILE A 268 -16.33 -13.37 8.01
N VAL A 269 -16.89 -12.27 8.46
CA VAL A 269 -18.34 -12.06 8.66
C VAL A 269 -18.87 -10.88 7.84
N GLY A 270 -18.04 -10.36 6.93
CA GLY A 270 -18.37 -9.28 6.03
C GLY A 270 -18.66 -9.74 4.62
N ASP A 271 -18.30 -8.93 3.67
CA ASP A 271 -18.50 -9.15 2.26
C ASP A 271 -17.69 -10.35 1.74
N ASP A 272 -18.37 -11.27 1.06
CA ASP A 272 -17.85 -12.53 0.51
C ASP A 272 -17.27 -13.53 1.52
N GLN A 273 -16.85 -13.13 2.69
CA GLN A 273 -16.41 -13.98 3.80
C GLN A 273 -15.28 -14.97 3.44
N ASN A 274 -14.37 -14.57 2.57
CA ASN A 274 -13.41 -15.46 1.92
C ASN A 274 -11.94 -15.02 2.04
N VAL A 275 -11.66 -13.95 2.79
CA VAL A 275 -10.29 -13.49 3.08
C VAL A 275 -10.04 -13.55 4.58
N PHE A 276 -9.05 -14.30 5.00
CA PHE A 276 -8.58 -14.33 6.39
C PHE A 276 -7.19 -14.97 6.50
N PRO A 277 -6.38 -14.58 7.48
CA PRO A 277 -5.01 -15.09 7.65
C PRO A 277 -4.93 -16.39 8.47
N PHE A 278 -6.07 -16.87 8.98
CA PHE A 278 -6.14 -17.98 9.93
C PHE A 278 -6.18 -19.34 9.22
N ILE A 279 -5.88 -20.40 9.99
CA ILE A 279 -5.97 -21.79 9.50
C ILE A 279 -7.40 -22.24 9.25
N ASP A 280 -8.36 -21.60 9.88
CA ASP A 280 -9.78 -21.90 9.77
C ASP A 280 -10.60 -20.64 10.05
N TYR A 281 -11.83 -20.67 9.63
CA TYR A 281 -12.81 -19.61 9.68
C TYR A 281 -13.14 -19.11 11.12
N ASP A 282 -13.16 -20.00 12.10
CA ASP A 282 -13.52 -19.70 13.50
C ASP A 282 -12.32 -19.79 14.49
N THR A 283 -11.12 -19.91 13.96
CA THR A 283 -9.89 -20.03 14.76
C THR A 283 -9.05 -18.76 14.61
N PHE A 284 -9.14 -17.84 15.58
CA PHE A 284 -8.53 -16.50 15.49
C PHE A 284 -7.17 -16.35 16.19
N ASP A 285 -6.57 -17.42 16.64
CA ASP A 285 -5.29 -17.42 17.33
C ASP A 285 -4.25 -18.35 16.68
N ARG A 286 -4.54 -18.82 15.46
CA ARG A 286 -3.70 -19.71 14.66
C ARG A 286 -3.70 -19.26 13.21
N TYR A 287 -2.53 -19.17 12.64
CA TYR A 287 -2.31 -18.59 11.33
C TYR A 287 -1.86 -19.64 10.32
N ASP A 288 -2.31 -19.51 9.09
CA ASP A 288 -1.90 -20.35 7.97
C ASP A 288 -0.55 -19.85 7.42
N CYS A 289 0.52 -20.55 7.78
CA CYS A 289 1.89 -20.19 7.40
C CYS A 289 2.07 -20.16 5.88
N SER A 290 1.46 -21.11 5.18
CA SER A 290 1.56 -21.25 3.73
C SER A 290 0.89 -20.09 3.00
N LYS A 291 -0.37 -19.82 3.34
CA LYS A 291 -1.14 -18.71 2.77
C LYS A 291 -0.44 -17.36 2.98
N LEU A 292 0.04 -17.11 4.20
CA LEU A 292 0.71 -15.85 4.51
C LEU A 292 2.08 -15.70 3.83
N ASP A 293 2.82 -16.80 3.63
CA ASP A 293 4.05 -16.79 2.80
C ASP A 293 3.71 -16.50 1.32
N GLN A 294 2.57 -16.98 0.82
CA GLN A 294 2.10 -16.71 -0.55
C GLN A 294 1.61 -15.26 -0.72
N TRP A 295 0.92 -14.69 0.28
CA TRP A 295 0.61 -13.25 0.30
C TRP A 295 1.90 -12.40 0.25
N GLU A 296 2.92 -12.82 1.01
CA GLU A 296 4.22 -12.16 1.00
C GLU A 296 4.86 -12.13 -0.39
N VAL A 297 4.69 -13.19 -1.20
CA VAL A 297 5.18 -13.20 -2.60
C VAL A 297 4.53 -12.07 -3.40
N VAL A 298 3.20 -11.90 -3.28
CA VAL A 298 2.45 -10.86 -3.98
C VAL A 298 2.84 -9.47 -3.49
N PHE A 299 2.89 -9.25 -2.17
CA PHE A 299 3.22 -7.96 -1.58
C PHE A 299 4.66 -7.53 -1.86
N ASN A 300 5.61 -8.47 -1.75
CA ASN A 300 7.00 -8.19 -2.08
C ASN A 300 7.17 -7.83 -3.57
N TYR A 301 6.42 -8.50 -4.45
CA TYR A 301 6.44 -8.15 -5.86
C TYR A 301 5.84 -6.77 -6.11
N ALA A 302 4.71 -6.46 -5.51
CA ALA A 302 4.05 -5.16 -5.62
C ALA A 302 4.97 -4.02 -5.13
N ASP A 303 5.64 -4.20 -3.98
CA ASP A 303 6.60 -3.23 -3.43
C ASP A 303 7.78 -2.97 -4.40
N ILE A 304 8.34 -4.02 -4.99
CA ILE A 304 9.39 -3.94 -6.03
C ILE A 304 8.88 -3.20 -7.28
N GLN A 305 7.61 -3.38 -7.64
CA GLN A 305 6.97 -2.69 -8.76
C GLN A 305 6.57 -1.23 -8.42
N GLY A 306 6.85 -0.76 -7.21
CA GLY A 306 6.58 0.61 -6.78
C GLY A 306 5.11 0.86 -6.44
N MET A 307 4.39 -0.17 -6.04
CA MET A 307 3.01 -0.07 -5.57
C MET A 307 2.96 0.25 -4.08
N PHE A 308 1.95 1.00 -3.69
CA PHE A 308 1.54 1.20 -2.31
C PHE A 308 0.53 0.11 -1.92
N LEU A 309 0.78 -0.52 -0.79
CA LEU A 309 -0.08 -1.55 -0.22
C LEU A 309 -1.07 -0.91 0.75
N HIS A 310 -2.29 -0.65 0.30
CA HIS A 310 -3.34 -0.16 1.18
C HIS A 310 -3.97 -1.34 1.91
N MET A 311 -3.42 -1.67 3.05
CA MET A 311 -3.83 -2.84 3.83
C MET A 311 -4.94 -2.47 4.82
N LYS A 312 -6.17 -2.86 4.49
CA LYS A 312 -7.35 -2.76 5.36
C LYS A 312 -7.35 -3.96 6.32
N LEU A 313 -7.17 -3.70 7.63
CA LEU A 313 -6.99 -4.76 8.64
C LEU A 313 -8.30 -5.43 9.04
N VAL A 314 -9.37 -4.69 9.04
CA VAL A 314 -10.73 -5.17 9.32
C VAL A 314 -11.74 -4.38 8.50
N GLU A 315 -12.82 -5.01 8.19
CA GLU A 315 -14.01 -4.47 7.55
C GLU A 315 -15.08 -4.14 8.60
N GLN A 316 -16.09 -3.37 8.25
CA GLN A 316 -17.17 -2.93 9.14
C GLN A 316 -17.79 -4.08 9.94
N GLU A 317 -18.17 -5.15 9.28
CA GLU A 317 -18.84 -6.31 9.89
C GLU A 317 -17.91 -7.05 10.85
N ASN A 318 -16.61 -6.95 10.63
CA ASN A 318 -15.58 -7.63 11.40
C ASN A 318 -15.03 -6.80 12.57
N GLN A 319 -15.40 -5.52 12.70
CA GLN A 319 -14.78 -4.61 13.66
C GLN A 319 -14.88 -5.06 15.13
N GLY A 320 -15.91 -5.80 15.49
CA GLY A 320 -16.11 -6.40 16.81
C GLY A 320 -15.74 -7.88 16.90
N LEU A 321 -15.32 -8.53 15.82
CA LEU A 321 -15.09 -9.98 15.76
C LEU A 321 -13.98 -10.43 16.72
N LEU A 322 -12.88 -9.67 16.76
CA LEU A 322 -11.79 -9.93 17.69
C LEU A 322 -11.96 -9.08 18.96
N ASP A 323 -12.07 -9.76 20.10
CA ASP A 323 -12.12 -9.14 21.44
C ASP A 323 -13.21 -8.04 21.58
N ASN A 324 -14.32 -8.11 20.82
CA ASN A 324 -15.37 -7.09 20.76
C ASN A 324 -14.85 -5.69 20.42
N GLY A 325 -13.89 -5.59 19.49
CA GLY A 325 -13.27 -4.33 19.05
C GLY A 325 -12.24 -3.75 20.02
N ALA A 326 -11.99 -4.39 21.17
CA ALA A 326 -10.95 -3.97 22.10
C ALA A 326 -9.57 -4.47 21.63
N ILE A 327 -8.51 -3.82 22.13
CA ILE A 327 -7.13 -4.32 21.95
C ILE A 327 -6.88 -5.43 22.97
N GLY A 328 -7.60 -6.53 22.81
CA GLY A 328 -7.48 -7.76 23.59
C GLY A 328 -6.41 -8.70 23.04
N ALA A 329 -6.45 -9.95 23.48
CA ALA A 329 -5.39 -10.90 23.14
C ALA A 329 -5.40 -11.34 21.67
N LYS A 330 -6.58 -11.54 21.08
CA LYS A 330 -6.70 -11.95 19.68
C LYS A 330 -6.33 -10.80 18.73
N THR A 331 -6.82 -9.59 19.00
CA THR A 331 -6.49 -8.39 18.24
C THR A 331 -4.98 -8.07 18.30
N LYS A 332 -4.36 -8.15 19.48
CA LYS A 332 -2.91 -7.98 19.64
C LYS A 332 -2.13 -9.02 18.86
N LEU A 333 -2.57 -10.27 18.88
CA LEU A 333 -1.90 -11.34 18.13
C LEU A 333 -2.03 -11.10 16.63
N TYR A 334 -3.20 -10.75 16.16
CA TYR A 334 -3.44 -10.44 14.75
C TYR A 334 -2.54 -9.30 14.27
N TYR A 335 -2.54 -8.16 14.96
CA TYR A 335 -1.67 -7.04 14.62
C TYR A 335 -0.19 -7.41 14.68
N ARG A 336 0.21 -8.23 15.68
CA ARG A 336 1.59 -8.72 15.78
C ARG A 336 1.98 -9.57 14.58
N GLU A 337 1.14 -10.51 14.14
CA GLU A 337 1.45 -11.39 13.01
C GLU A 337 1.53 -10.61 11.69
N VAL A 338 0.61 -9.69 11.41
CA VAL A 338 0.69 -8.87 10.20
C VAL A 338 1.91 -7.94 10.21
N MET A 339 2.26 -7.34 11.35
CA MET A 339 3.49 -6.54 11.47
C MET A 339 4.75 -7.39 11.32
N ALA A 340 4.80 -8.59 11.90
CA ALA A 340 5.96 -9.45 11.83
C ALA A 340 6.23 -9.95 10.40
N ARG A 341 5.18 -10.23 9.64
CA ARG A 341 5.28 -10.74 8.27
C ARG A 341 5.42 -9.65 7.24
N PHE A 342 4.66 -8.55 7.36
CA PHE A 342 4.52 -7.55 6.31
C PHE A 342 5.06 -6.16 6.66
N GLY A 343 5.36 -5.85 7.91
CA GLY A 343 5.83 -4.53 8.32
C GLY A 343 7.18 -4.10 7.71
N HIS A 344 7.90 -4.98 7.06
CA HIS A 344 9.15 -4.63 6.36
C HIS A 344 8.92 -3.92 5.01
N HIS A 345 7.72 -4.00 4.42
CA HIS A 345 7.42 -3.32 3.15
C HIS A 345 7.58 -1.81 3.26
N LEU A 346 7.97 -1.18 2.16
CA LEU A 346 8.40 0.22 2.17
C LEU A 346 7.24 1.20 1.94
N ALA A 347 6.28 0.83 1.12
CA ALA A 347 5.11 1.64 0.81
C ALA A 347 3.83 0.90 1.26
N LEU A 348 3.51 1.05 2.54
CA LEU A 348 2.44 0.35 3.24
C LEU A 348 1.74 1.30 4.20
N ASN A 349 0.44 1.14 4.41
CA ASN A 349 -0.27 1.69 5.57
C ASN A 349 -0.93 0.60 6.39
N TRP A 350 -1.24 0.95 7.64
CA TRP A 350 -2.17 0.20 8.48
C TRP A 350 -3.51 0.94 8.47
N ASN A 351 -4.50 0.45 7.73
CA ASN A 351 -5.86 0.93 7.84
C ASN A 351 -6.56 0.14 8.96
N CYS A 352 -6.84 0.83 10.07
CA CYS A 352 -7.36 0.22 11.30
C CYS A 352 -8.80 -0.27 11.18
N GLY A 353 -9.49 0.05 10.13
CA GLY A 353 -10.84 -0.43 9.86
C GLY A 353 -11.46 0.27 8.68
N GLU A 354 -12.03 -0.51 7.80
CA GLU A 354 -12.92 -0.04 6.80
C GLU A 354 -14.27 0.22 7.42
N GLU A 355 -14.89 1.33 7.07
CA GLU A 355 -16.20 1.75 7.57
C GLU A 355 -16.38 1.55 9.09
N SER A 356 -15.29 1.67 9.85
CA SER A 356 -15.25 1.40 11.27
C SER A 356 -16.00 2.46 12.07
N GLY A 357 -16.80 2.04 13.04
CA GLY A 357 -17.57 2.90 13.94
C GLY A 357 -19.06 2.64 13.89
N ASP A 358 -19.83 3.44 14.64
CA ASP A 358 -21.29 3.32 14.77
C ASP A 358 -22.00 4.35 13.86
N TRP A 359 -22.04 4.09 12.58
CA TRP A 359 -22.69 4.95 11.60
C TRP A 359 -23.68 4.20 10.68
N ALA A 360 -23.56 2.89 10.57
CA ALA A 360 -24.48 2.06 9.80
C ALA A 360 -25.75 1.77 10.60
N ASN A 361 -26.84 1.49 9.89
CA ASN A 361 -28.14 1.14 10.52
C ASN A 361 -28.17 -0.28 11.10
N SER A 362 -27.23 -1.13 10.73
CA SER A 362 -27.09 -2.50 11.23
C SER A 362 -25.63 -2.88 11.38
N HIS A 363 -25.34 -3.72 12.36
CA HIS A 363 -23.99 -4.23 12.62
C HIS A 363 -24.04 -5.73 12.80
N VAL A 364 -23.16 -6.46 12.12
CA VAL A 364 -22.97 -7.91 12.30
C VAL A 364 -22.21 -8.16 13.61
N THR A 365 -21.22 -7.33 13.91
CA THR A 365 -20.51 -7.32 15.19
C THR A 365 -20.66 -5.96 15.87
N PRO A 366 -20.41 -5.85 17.20
CA PRO A 366 -20.49 -4.56 17.88
C PRO A 366 -19.55 -3.53 17.25
N PRO A 367 -20.03 -2.30 16.96
CA PRO A 367 -19.20 -1.25 16.38
C PRO A 367 -18.14 -0.77 17.35
N MET A 368 -16.95 -0.44 16.84
CA MET A 368 -15.89 0.15 17.63
C MET A 368 -16.23 1.59 18.03
N ASN A 369 -16.11 1.87 19.32
CA ASN A 369 -16.22 3.24 19.83
C ASN A 369 -14.90 4.01 19.69
N THR A 370 -14.92 5.32 19.96
CA THR A 370 -13.77 6.22 19.87
C THR A 370 -12.55 5.72 20.65
N THR A 371 -12.75 5.22 21.88
CA THR A 371 -11.65 4.72 22.71
C THR A 371 -10.99 3.51 22.08
N GLN A 372 -11.76 2.60 21.50
CA GLN A 372 -11.25 1.42 20.83
C GLN A 372 -10.50 1.77 19.55
N ARG A 373 -11.03 2.68 18.73
CA ARG A 373 -10.35 3.17 17.53
C ARG A 373 -9.01 3.84 17.85
N LEU A 374 -8.97 4.72 18.85
CA LEU A 374 -7.72 5.35 19.31
C LEU A 374 -6.71 4.33 19.85
N ALA A 375 -7.19 3.31 20.59
CA ALA A 375 -6.34 2.26 21.13
C ALA A 375 -5.72 1.38 20.03
N ALA A 376 -6.43 1.15 18.91
CA ALA A 376 -5.91 0.41 17.76
C ALA A 376 -4.70 1.15 17.15
N ALA A 377 -4.86 2.42 16.85
CA ALA A 377 -3.76 3.25 16.30
C ALA A 377 -2.58 3.37 17.29
N GLU A 378 -2.86 3.52 18.60
CA GLU A 378 -1.83 3.56 19.63
C GLU A 378 -1.03 2.25 19.69
N TYR A 379 -1.71 1.10 19.64
CA TYR A 379 -1.04 -0.21 19.67
C TYR A 379 -0.14 -0.42 18.45
N LEU A 380 -0.62 -0.08 17.25
CA LEU A 380 0.20 -0.14 16.02
C LEU A 380 1.41 0.77 16.13
N TYR A 381 1.22 2.02 16.54
CA TYR A 381 2.32 2.98 16.72
C TYR A 381 3.40 2.49 17.70
N GLN A 382 3.00 1.84 18.80
CA GLN A 382 3.95 1.34 19.81
C GLN A 382 4.70 0.08 19.39
N ASN A 383 4.13 -0.73 18.48
CA ASN A 383 4.65 -2.06 18.18
C ASN A 383 5.19 -2.19 16.75
N ASP A 384 4.83 -1.30 15.84
CA ASP A 384 5.42 -1.22 14.50
C ASP A 384 6.78 -0.50 14.57
N PRO A 385 7.89 -1.21 14.34
CA PRO A 385 9.22 -0.61 14.46
C PRO A 385 9.49 0.47 13.39
N TYR A 386 8.67 0.53 12.37
CA TYR A 386 8.86 1.41 11.22
C TYR A 386 7.91 2.61 11.21
N HIS A 387 6.92 2.63 12.11
CA HIS A 387 5.91 3.69 12.24
C HIS A 387 5.23 4.04 10.91
N HIS A 388 4.69 3.03 10.23
CA HIS A 388 3.96 3.23 8.98
C HIS A 388 2.80 4.19 9.15
N HIS A 389 2.41 4.79 8.03
CA HIS A 389 1.19 5.57 7.95
C HIS A 389 0.01 4.77 8.47
N THR A 390 -0.71 5.32 9.45
CA THR A 390 -1.85 4.67 10.10
C THR A 390 -3.09 5.50 9.88
N VAL A 391 -4.10 4.89 9.28
CA VAL A 391 -5.36 5.53 8.90
C VAL A 391 -6.55 4.76 9.42
N ILE A 392 -7.69 5.37 9.34
CA ILE A 392 -9.00 4.74 9.44
C ILE A 392 -9.80 5.12 8.20
N HIS A 393 -10.56 4.19 7.69
CA HIS A 393 -11.47 4.43 6.58
C HIS A 393 -12.86 4.75 7.13
N CYS A 394 -13.40 5.86 6.71
CA CYS A 394 -14.71 6.27 7.21
C CYS A 394 -15.39 7.35 6.38
N PRO A 395 -16.72 7.41 6.45
CA PRO A 395 -17.46 8.62 6.10
C PRO A 395 -17.09 9.77 7.04
N PRO A 396 -17.43 11.02 6.73
CA PRO A 396 -16.94 12.24 7.40
C PRO A 396 -17.49 12.48 8.82
N ALA A 397 -17.48 11.45 9.68
CA ALA A 397 -18.12 11.47 11.00
C ALA A 397 -17.17 11.38 12.22
N PHE A 398 -15.84 11.32 12.03
CA PHE A 398 -14.92 10.99 13.13
C PHE A 398 -13.94 12.11 13.49
N ASP A 399 -14.45 13.28 13.77
CA ASP A 399 -13.67 14.39 14.34
C ASP A 399 -13.20 14.12 15.79
N ASP A 400 -13.80 13.15 16.48
CA ASP A 400 -13.47 12.73 17.84
C ASP A 400 -12.14 11.96 17.99
N ILE A 401 -11.53 11.52 16.87
CA ILE A 401 -10.20 10.86 16.87
C ILE A 401 -9.07 11.79 16.40
N LEU A 402 -9.36 13.05 16.13
CA LEU A 402 -8.39 14.06 15.71
C LEU A 402 -7.48 14.54 16.87
N GLY A 403 -6.43 15.27 16.52
CA GLY A 403 -5.57 15.98 17.45
C GLY A 403 -4.24 15.32 17.75
N PRO A 404 -3.33 16.01 18.48
CA PRO A 404 -1.94 15.58 18.68
C PRO A 404 -1.79 14.28 19.48
N ALA A 405 -2.76 13.94 20.33
CA ALA A 405 -2.75 12.71 21.11
C ALA A 405 -3.04 11.47 20.27
N SER A 406 -3.75 11.64 19.17
CA SER A 406 -4.06 10.54 18.24
C SER A 406 -2.81 10.06 17.53
N LYS A 407 -2.70 8.74 17.35
CA LYS A 407 -1.62 8.12 16.55
C LYS A 407 -1.99 7.94 15.10
N TYR A 408 -3.22 8.20 14.72
CA TYR A 408 -3.57 8.31 13.30
C TYR A 408 -2.73 9.42 12.64
N THR A 409 -2.28 9.15 11.44
CA THR A 409 -1.47 10.06 10.63
C THR A 409 -2.21 10.56 9.41
N GLY A 410 -3.42 10.02 9.19
CA GLY A 410 -4.30 10.40 8.10
C GLY A 410 -5.64 9.71 8.17
N VAL A 411 -6.41 9.91 7.12
CA VAL A 411 -7.71 9.29 6.91
C VAL A 411 -7.83 8.80 5.48
N SER A 412 -8.52 7.68 5.32
CA SER A 412 -9.00 7.10 4.06
C SER A 412 -10.48 7.48 3.97
N VAL A 413 -10.81 8.49 3.16
CA VAL A 413 -12.15 9.08 3.12
C VAL A 413 -13.05 8.28 2.19
N GLN A 414 -14.24 7.95 2.68
CA GLN A 414 -15.34 7.44 1.88
C GLN A 414 -16.28 8.59 1.50
N GLU A 415 -16.66 8.68 0.23
CA GLU A 415 -17.61 9.65 -0.30
C GLU A 415 -18.65 8.94 -1.16
N GLY A 416 -19.93 9.07 -0.80
CA GLY A 416 -21.01 8.23 -1.33
C GLY A 416 -21.91 8.87 -2.38
N SER A 417 -21.57 10.01 -2.98
CA SER A 417 -22.41 10.59 -4.03
C SER A 417 -22.20 9.91 -5.39
N ALA A 418 -23.30 9.57 -6.09
CA ALA A 418 -23.25 8.85 -7.37
C ALA A 418 -22.47 9.57 -8.49
N ASP A 419 -22.30 10.88 -8.39
CA ASP A 419 -21.61 11.74 -9.35
C ASP A 419 -20.29 12.33 -8.78
N PHE A 420 -19.82 11.82 -7.63
CA PHE A 420 -18.57 12.18 -6.96
C PHE A 420 -18.49 13.66 -6.52
N VAL A 421 -19.59 14.37 -6.44
CA VAL A 421 -19.58 15.83 -6.21
C VAL A 421 -19.09 16.20 -4.80
N GLY A 422 -19.21 15.31 -3.82
CA GLY A 422 -18.76 15.54 -2.44
C GLY A 422 -17.26 15.37 -2.23
N VAL A 423 -16.54 14.68 -3.13
CA VAL A 423 -15.12 14.31 -2.98
C VAL A 423 -14.23 15.51 -2.63
N HIS A 424 -14.36 16.60 -3.37
CA HIS A 424 -13.54 17.78 -3.17
C HIS A 424 -13.80 18.46 -1.81
N GLU A 425 -15.06 18.63 -1.45
CA GLU A 425 -15.47 19.29 -0.20
C GLU A 425 -15.13 18.43 1.02
N ASP A 426 -15.32 17.12 0.96
CA ASP A 426 -14.95 16.20 2.04
C ASP A 426 -13.43 16.14 2.24
N ALA A 427 -12.66 16.13 1.16
CA ALA A 427 -11.21 16.23 1.22
C ALA A 427 -10.74 17.53 1.91
N LEU A 428 -11.28 18.67 1.52
CA LEU A 428 -10.99 19.96 2.13
C LEU A 428 -11.38 19.98 3.62
N LYS A 429 -12.54 19.44 3.96
CA LYS A 429 -13.03 19.33 5.33
C LYS A 429 -12.03 18.60 6.22
N TRP A 430 -11.55 17.42 5.80
CA TRP A 430 -10.60 16.63 6.60
C TRP A 430 -9.22 17.30 6.71
N LEU A 431 -8.75 17.93 5.64
CA LEU A 431 -7.51 18.71 5.66
C LEU A 431 -7.60 19.86 6.68
N GLU A 432 -8.71 20.60 6.69
CA GLU A 432 -8.90 21.72 7.60
C GLU A 432 -9.16 21.27 9.05
N LEU A 433 -10.03 20.28 9.28
CA LEU A 433 -10.31 19.75 10.62
C LEU A 433 -9.05 19.21 11.29
N SER A 434 -8.23 18.44 10.57
CA SER A 434 -6.99 17.91 11.14
C SER A 434 -5.99 19.01 11.47
N LYS A 435 -5.90 20.05 10.64
CA LYS A 435 -5.06 21.25 10.87
C LYS A 435 -5.52 22.03 12.09
N ILE A 436 -6.82 22.33 12.21
CA ILE A 436 -7.41 23.03 13.36
C ILE A 436 -7.21 22.23 14.65
N ALA A 437 -7.34 20.91 14.59
CA ALA A 437 -7.10 20.02 15.72
C ALA A 437 -5.62 19.95 16.16
N GLY A 438 -4.70 20.59 15.44
CA GLY A 438 -3.28 20.72 15.81
C GLY A 438 -2.37 19.58 15.35
N LYS A 439 -2.85 18.70 14.48
CA LYS A 439 -2.04 17.66 13.80
C LYS A 439 -2.55 17.50 12.37
N GLN A 440 -1.79 18.02 11.41
CA GLN A 440 -2.13 17.90 9.99
C GLN A 440 -2.11 16.44 9.55
N TRP A 441 -3.21 15.94 9.05
CA TRP A 441 -3.28 14.59 8.48
C TRP A 441 -2.95 14.54 6.99
N ALA A 442 -2.40 13.42 6.56
CA ALA A 442 -2.33 13.06 5.15
C ALA A 442 -3.70 12.46 4.76
N VAL A 443 -4.46 13.20 3.94
CA VAL A 443 -5.80 12.84 3.53
C VAL A 443 -5.76 12.20 2.15
N ALA A 444 -6.41 11.05 1.98
CA ALA A 444 -6.71 10.44 0.70
C ALA A 444 -8.21 10.16 0.61
N VAL A 445 -8.78 10.21 -0.59
CA VAL A 445 -10.17 9.82 -0.82
C VAL A 445 -10.15 8.46 -1.50
N ASP A 446 -10.38 7.42 -0.74
CA ASP A 446 -10.04 6.07 -1.12
C ASP A 446 -11.24 5.22 -1.52
N GLU A 447 -12.45 5.63 -1.15
CA GLU A 447 -13.68 5.04 -1.66
C GLU A 447 -14.59 6.15 -2.15
N GLN A 448 -14.87 6.15 -3.44
CA GLN A 448 -15.55 7.24 -4.11
C GLN A 448 -16.73 6.76 -4.94
N GLY A 449 -17.81 7.52 -4.86
CA GLY A 449 -19.03 7.26 -5.61
C GLY A 449 -20.08 6.50 -4.79
N GLY A 450 -21.31 6.48 -5.29
CA GLY A 450 -22.42 5.77 -4.62
C GLY A 450 -22.19 4.28 -4.58
N ALA A 451 -22.64 3.63 -3.51
CA ALA A 451 -22.51 2.19 -3.27
C ALA A 451 -22.94 1.31 -4.45
N ASP A 452 -24.00 1.70 -5.17
CA ASP A 452 -24.47 0.95 -6.33
C ASP A 452 -23.56 1.05 -7.55
N HIS A 453 -22.84 2.16 -7.73
CA HIS A 453 -22.19 2.53 -8.99
C HIS A 453 -20.66 2.59 -8.89
N GLY A 454 -20.10 3.36 -7.97
CA GLY A 454 -18.66 3.63 -7.97
C GLY A 454 -18.17 4.09 -9.36
N VAL A 455 -16.98 3.68 -9.75
CA VAL A 455 -16.49 3.83 -11.13
C VAL A 455 -17.00 2.65 -11.96
N VAL A 456 -17.99 2.89 -12.80
CA VAL A 456 -18.58 1.89 -13.70
C VAL A 456 -17.61 1.45 -14.81
N LEU A 457 -18.00 0.45 -15.59
CA LEU A 457 -17.18 -0.07 -16.69
C LEU A 457 -17.05 0.96 -17.84
N ASP A 458 -15.97 0.89 -18.61
CA ASP A 458 -15.76 1.67 -19.84
C ASP A 458 -16.90 1.49 -20.88
N SER A 459 -17.56 0.33 -20.87
CA SER A 459 -18.69 0.05 -21.75
C SER A 459 -19.97 0.80 -21.34
N GLU A 460 -20.09 1.23 -20.08
CA GLU A 460 -21.24 1.96 -19.54
C GLU A 460 -20.98 3.47 -19.55
N ASP A 461 -19.79 3.90 -19.16
CA ASP A 461 -19.35 5.31 -19.21
C ASP A 461 -17.94 5.42 -19.83
N PRO A 462 -17.83 5.46 -21.16
CA PRO A 462 -16.53 5.54 -21.83
C PRO A 462 -15.77 6.86 -21.61
N ASP A 463 -16.44 7.90 -21.16
CA ASP A 463 -15.81 9.21 -20.84
C ASP A 463 -15.41 9.32 -19.37
N HIS A 464 -16.04 8.58 -18.47
CA HIS A 464 -15.87 8.68 -17.01
C HIS A 464 -15.89 10.14 -16.51
N LYS A 465 -16.76 10.94 -17.08
CA LYS A 465 -16.74 12.39 -16.89
C LYS A 465 -16.83 12.80 -15.42
N ASN A 466 -17.79 12.26 -14.70
CA ASN A 466 -18.00 12.64 -13.29
C ASN A 466 -16.87 12.09 -12.40
N ALA A 467 -16.47 10.85 -12.58
CA ALA A 467 -15.34 10.25 -11.86
C ALA A 467 -14.03 11.03 -12.12
N ARG A 468 -13.79 11.45 -13.39
CA ARG A 468 -12.62 12.28 -13.74
C ARG A 468 -12.68 13.66 -13.09
N ILE A 469 -13.77 14.40 -13.29
CA ILE A 469 -13.87 15.82 -12.90
C ILE A 469 -13.98 15.96 -11.38
N ASN A 470 -14.95 15.27 -10.80
CA ASN A 470 -15.31 15.45 -9.40
C ASN A 470 -14.50 14.50 -8.49
N GLY A 471 -14.31 13.24 -8.89
CA GLY A 471 -13.53 12.26 -8.15
C GLY A 471 -12.03 12.50 -8.27
N LEU A 472 -11.46 12.20 -9.43
CA LEU A 472 -10.02 12.23 -9.65
C LEU A 472 -9.43 13.64 -9.45
N TRP A 473 -9.81 14.61 -10.31
CA TRP A 473 -9.29 15.97 -10.18
C TRP A 473 -9.82 16.68 -8.93
N GLY A 474 -11.05 16.39 -8.50
CA GLY A 474 -11.61 16.94 -7.26
C GLY A 474 -10.74 16.64 -6.05
N ALA A 475 -10.31 15.40 -5.88
CA ALA A 475 -9.45 14.99 -4.76
C ALA A 475 -8.10 15.73 -4.78
N TYR A 476 -7.37 15.70 -5.91
CA TYR A 476 -6.03 16.29 -5.97
C TYR A 476 -6.04 17.82 -5.94
N MET A 477 -7.06 18.46 -6.50
CA MET A 477 -7.20 19.93 -6.42
C MET A 477 -7.59 20.44 -5.04
N ALA A 478 -8.13 19.59 -4.17
CA ALA A 478 -8.26 19.86 -2.75
C ALA A 478 -6.90 19.86 -2.01
N GLY A 479 -5.91 19.20 -2.57
CA GLY A 479 -4.57 19.07 -1.98
C GLY A 479 -4.35 17.77 -1.19
N THR A 480 -5.08 16.70 -1.53
CA THR A 480 -4.86 15.36 -0.98
C THR A 480 -3.58 14.74 -1.52
N TRP A 481 -3.07 13.74 -0.81
CA TRP A 481 -1.92 12.98 -1.31
C TRP A 481 -2.32 11.81 -2.21
N GLY A 482 -3.62 11.45 -2.29
CA GLY A 482 -4.05 10.37 -3.14
C GLY A 482 -5.54 10.14 -3.23
N ALA A 483 -5.89 9.24 -4.14
CA ALA A 483 -7.24 8.74 -4.36
C ALA A 483 -7.21 7.28 -4.80
N GLU A 484 -8.17 6.50 -4.36
CA GLU A 484 -8.48 5.16 -4.86
C GLU A 484 -9.96 5.11 -5.27
N PHE A 485 -10.30 4.12 -6.08
CA PHE A 485 -11.60 4.12 -6.76
C PHE A 485 -12.34 2.82 -6.54
N TYR A 486 -13.52 2.97 -5.95
CA TYR A 486 -14.49 1.93 -5.69
C TYR A 486 -15.29 1.56 -6.94
N PHE A 487 -15.79 0.31 -7.03
CA PHE A 487 -16.46 -0.18 -8.23
C PHE A 487 -17.97 -0.39 -8.09
N GLY A 488 -18.53 -0.18 -6.92
CA GLY A 488 -19.97 -0.38 -6.66
C GLY A 488 -20.41 -1.83 -6.68
N TYR A 489 -21.73 -2.06 -6.55
CA TYR A 489 -22.32 -3.41 -6.49
C TYR A 489 -23.20 -3.77 -7.68
N ALA A 490 -23.76 -2.81 -8.40
CA ALA A 490 -24.93 -3.04 -9.25
C ALA A 490 -24.61 -3.53 -10.67
N HIS A 491 -23.37 -3.76 -11.02
CA HIS A 491 -22.95 -4.14 -12.37
C HIS A 491 -21.88 -5.24 -12.38
N PRO A 492 -21.66 -5.90 -13.53
CA PRO A 492 -20.59 -6.89 -13.66
C PRO A 492 -19.22 -6.28 -13.35
N HIS A 493 -18.28 -7.07 -12.84
CA HIS A 493 -16.98 -6.58 -12.39
C HIS A 493 -17.09 -5.42 -11.38
N SER A 494 -18.09 -5.50 -10.51
CA SER A 494 -18.29 -4.65 -9.35
C SER A 494 -17.18 -4.87 -8.31
N ASP A 495 -17.31 -4.30 -7.13
CA ASP A 495 -16.32 -4.49 -6.09
C ASP A 495 -16.03 -5.96 -5.83
N LEU A 496 -17.03 -6.73 -5.40
CA LEU A 496 -16.83 -8.13 -5.04
C LEU A 496 -16.61 -9.07 -6.24
N THR A 497 -17.03 -8.70 -7.44
CA THR A 497 -17.00 -9.57 -8.61
C THR A 497 -15.88 -9.27 -9.60
N CYS A 498 -15.10 -8.21 -9.39
CA CYS A 498 -14.05 -7.83 -10.30
C CYS A 498 -12.91 -8.87 -10.33
N GLN A 499 -12.60 -9.31 -11.55
CA GLN A 499 -11.45 -10.17 -11.86
C GLN A 499 -10.70 -9.70 -13.13
N ASP A 500 -11.06 -8.51 -13.64
CA ASP A 500 -10.36 -7.89 -14.78
C ASP A 500 -10.36 -6.36 -14.65
N PHE A 501 -9.25 -5.80 -14.24
CA PHE A 501 -9.05 -4.35 -14.13
C PHE A 501 -9.14 -3.61 -15.50
N ARG A 502 -9.08 -4.33 -16.64
CA ARG A 502 -9.24 -3.75 -17.96
C ARG A 502 -10.63 -3.25 -18.25
N THR A 503 -11.60 -3.67 -17.48
CA THR A 503 -12.98 -3.18 -17.60
C THR A 503 -13.10 -1.67 -17.41
N ARG A 504 -12.05 -1.04 -16.84
CA ARG A 504 -11.94 0.40 -16.59
C ARG A 504 -10.64 0.99 -17.18
N ASP A 505 -10.20 0.45 -18.31
CA ASP A 505 -8.91 0.79 -18.96
C ASP A 505 -8.81 2.28 -19.33
N LEU A 506 -9.91 2.87 -19.80
CA LEU A 506 -9.97 4.28 -20.16
C LEU A 506 -9.83 5.18 -18.92
N PHE A 507 -10.46 4.80 -17.81
CA PHE A 507 -10.33 5.54 -16.56
C PHE A 507 -8.90 5.47 -16.00
N TRP A 508 -8.27 4.31 -16.06
CA TRP A 508 -6.86 4.17 -15.62
C TRP A 508 -5.91 5.03 -16.44
N ASN A 509 -6.18 5.23 -17.73
CA ASN A 509 -5.41 6.17 -18.53
C ASN A 509 -5.61 7.62 -18.05
N GLN A 510 -6.81 8.03 -17.66
CA GLN A 510 -7.07 9.36 -17.09
C GLN A 510 -6.36 9.56 -15.74
N CYS A 511 -6.33 8.53 -14.89
CA CYS A 511 -5.54 8.52 -13.66
C CYS A 511 -4.04 8.73 -13.94
N LYS A 512 -3.50 8.02 -14.92
CA LYS A 512 -2.12 8.22 -15.37
C LYS A 512 -1.87 9.64 -15.89
N TYR A 513 -2.79 10.21 -16.65
CA TYR A 513 -2.63 11.57 -17.18
C TYR A 513 -2.54 12.62 -16.09
N LEU A 514 -3.28 12.44 -15.00
CA LEU A 514 -3.14 13.30 -13.82
C LEU A 514 -1.74 13.20 -13.20
N LEU A 515 -1.23 11.99 -12.97
CA LEU A 515 0.12 11.80 -12.43
C LEU A 515 1.17 12.41 -13.37
N ASP A 516 1.06 12.15 -14.68
CA ASP A 516 1.97 12.69 -15.69
C ASP A 516 1.92 14.24 -15.72
N PHE A 517 0.75 14.85 -15.46
CA PHE A 517 0.64 16.30 -15.35
C PHE A 517 1.42 16.83 -14.14
N PHE A 518 1.21 16.28 -12.96
CA PHE A 518 1.87 16.76 -11.75
C PHE A 518 3.38 16.50 -11.77
N GLU A 519 3.81 15.29 -12.12
CA GLU A 519 5.21 14.89 -12.14
C GLU A 519 5.96 15.53 -13.33
N GLY A 520 5.39 15.41 -14.53
CA GLY A 520 6.01 15.92 -15.77
C GLY A 520 6.21 17.41 -15.78
N ASN A 521 5.31 18.15 -15.16
CA ASN A 521 5.42 19.60 -15.00
C ASN A 521 6.10 20.02 -13.69
N LYS A 522 6.63 19.08 -12.91
CA LYS A 522 7.37 19.34 -11.65
C LYS A 522 6.57 20.26 -10.70
N ILE A 523 5.30 19.95 -10.50
CA ILE A 523 4.45 20.71 -9.60
C ILE A 523 4.93 20.49 -8.15
N PRO A 524 5.28 21.54 -7.41
CA PRO A 524 5.72 21.41 -6.02
C PRO A 524 4.51 21.25 -5.08
N VAL A 525 3.85 20.10 -5.13
CA VAL A 525 2.57 19.84 -4.44
C VAL A 525 2.63 20.14 -2.94
N THR A 526 3.77 19.96 -2.30
CA THR A 526 3.96 20.27 -0.87
C THR A 526 3.96 21.77 -0.56
N GLU A 527 4.09 22.62 -1.58
CA GLU A 527 4.13 24.08 -1.47
C GLU A 527 2.85 24.75 -2.02
N THR A 528 1.92 23.95 -2.53
CA THR A 528 0.62 24.45 -3.04
C THR A 528 -0.47 24.23 -2.01
N GLU A 529 -1.49 25.05 -2.01
CA GLU A 529 -2.72 24.91 -1.21
C GLU A 529 -3.95 25.16 -2.07
N ASN A 530 -5.12 24.78 -1.58
CA ASN A 530 -6.38 25.09 -2.24
C ASN A 530 -6.68 26.59 -2.18
N TYR A 531 -7.06 27.15 -3.34
CA TYR A 531 -7.44 28.57 -3.51
C TYR A 531 -8.68 28.71 -4.40
N ASP A 532 -9.69 27.88 -4.21
CA ASP A 532 -10.94 27.93 -5.00
C ASP A 532 -11.64 29.28 -4.98
N LYS A 533 -11.43 30.05 -3.92
CA LYS A 533 -11.92 31.44 -3.83
C LYS A 533 -11.42 32.38 -4.93
N LEU A 534 -10.34 32.00 -5.63
CA LEU A 534 -9.79 32.77 -6.75
C LEU A 534 -10.45 32.47 -8.08
N VAL A 535 -11.27 31.43 -8.16
CA VAL A 535 -11.93 31.00 -9.39
C VAL A 535 -13.45 31.02 -9.27
N LYS A 536 -14.15 30.83 -10.39
CA LYS A 536 -15.60 30.73 -10.39
C LYS A 536 -16.05 29.53 -9.54
N LYS A 537 -17.14 29.71 -8.80
CA LYS A 537 -17.76 28.62 -8.03
C LYS A 537 -18.00 27.39 -8.92
N GLY A 538 -17.45 26.26 -8.48
CA GLY A 538 -17.53 24.96 -9.15
C GLY A 538 -16.26 24.58 -9.90
N ASP A 539 -15.41 25.54 -10.30
CA ASP A 539 -14.05 25.26 -10.76
C ASP A 539 -13.11 25.09 -9.55
N TYR A 540 -11.94 24.50 -9.76
CA TYR A 540 -10.98 24.25 -8.69
C TYR A 540 -9.68 25.02 -8.93
N CYS A 541 -9.02 25.44 -7.85
CA CYS A 541 -7.72 26.12 -7.93
C CYS A 541 -6.77 25.58 -6.85
N LEU A 542 -5.66 24.98 -7.27
CA LEU A 542 -4.53 24.64 -6.41
C LEU A 542 -3.37 25.57 -6.73
N ALA A 543 -2.80 26.26 -5.75
CA ALA A 543 -1.84 27.30 -6.04
C ALA A 543 -0.69 27.41 -5.02
N LYS A 544 0.43 27.94 -5.51
CA LYS A 544 1.47 28.64 -4.74
C LYS A 544 1.37 30.12 -5.12
N PRO A 545 0.63 30.93 -4.36
CA PRO A 545 0.32 32.30 -4.73
C PRO A 545 1.54 33.14 -5.11
N GLY A 546 1.42 33.91 -6.16
CA GLY A 546 2.50 34.73 -6.71
C GLY A 546 3.55 33.98 -7.53
N ALA A 547 3.47 32.65 -7.61
CA ALA A 547 4.41 31.83 -8.37
C ALA A 547 3.71 30.91 -9.39
N MET A 548 2.65 30.22 -8.97
CA MET A 548 2.01 29.21 -9.81
C MET A 548 0.55 28.99 -9.39
N TYR A 549 -0.31 28.77 -10.40
CA TYR A 549 -1.71 28.41 -10.22
C TYR A 549 -2.07 27.28 -11.16
N ILE A 550 -2.76 26.28 -10.65
CA ILE A 550 -3.37 25.19 -11.41
C ILE A 550 -4.87 25.42 -11.30
N VAL A 551 -5.53 25.65 -12.41
CA VAL A 551 -6.96 25.90 -12.45
C VAL A 551 -7.63 24.78 -13.23
N PHE A 552 -8.54 24.04 -12.59
CA PHE A 552 -9.37 23.06 -13.25
C PHE A 552 -10.69 23.71 -13.65
N LEU A 553 -10.89 23.85 -14.94
CA LEU A 553 -12.09 24.44 -15.55
C LEU A 553 -13.04 23.33 -15.98
N LYS A 554 -14.19 23.19 -15.34
CA LYS A 554 -15.16 22.12 -15.66
C LYS A 554 -15.82 22.27 -17.02
N ASN A 555 -15.81 23.47 -17.60
CA ASN A 555 -16.44 23.79 -18.88
C ASN A 555 -15.52 24.59 -19.81
N GLY A 556 -14.20 24.41 -19.73
CA GLY A 556 -13.21 24.95 -20.68
C GLY A 556 -13.02 26.45 -20.66
N SER A 557 -13.77 27.21 -19.87
CA SER A 557 -13.60 28.65 -19.73
C SER A 557 -13.94 29.11 -18.31
N GLY A 558 -13.20 30.09 -17.81
CA GLY A 558 -13.40 30.64 -16.49
C GLY A 558 -12.65 31.94 -16.26
N THR A 559 -12.49 32.29 -15.00
CA THR A 559 -11.72 33.47 -14.56
C THR A 559 -10.86 33.07 -13.38
N ILE A 560 -9.77 33.81 -13.20
CA ILE A 560 -8.96 33.75 -11.97
C ILE A 560 -8.71 35.15 -11.43
N ASP A 561 -8.92 35.35 -10.14
CA ASP A 561 -8.63 36.60 -9.44
C ASP A 561 -7.13 36.68 -9.13
N LEU A 562 -6.45 37.58 -9.84
CA LEU A 562 -5.03 37.90 -9.64
C LEU A 562 -4.84 39.38 -9.19
N GLU A 563 -5.90 40.05 -8.69
CA GLU A 563 -5.85 41.48 -8.31
C GLU A 563 -4.71 41.79 -7.30
N ASN A 564 -4.43 40.85 -6.40
CA ASN A 564 -3.38 40.96 -5.40
C ASN A 564 -2.01 40.42 -5.84
N GLN A 565 -1.86 40.08 -7.12
CA GLN A 565 -0.63 39.55 -7.67
C GLN A 565 0.06 40.58 -8.58
N ARG A 566 1.35 40.43 -8.83
CA ARG A 566 2.12 41.29 -9.70
C ARG A 566 2.92 40.49 -10.73
N GLY A 567 3.06 41.04 -11.91
CA GLY A 567 3.85 40.47 -13.01
C GLY A 567 3.01 39.69 -14.00
N GLU A 568 3.67 39.11 -14.96
CA GLU A 568 3.07 38.31 -16.01
C GLU A 568 3.08 36.82 -15.64
N PHE A 569 2.07 36.10 -16.10
CA PHE A 569 1.95 34.66 -15.93
C PHE A 569 1.76 34.01 -17.29
N SER A 570 2.59 33.04 -17.63
CA SER A 570 2.39 32.19 -18.80
C SER A 570 1.15 31.32 -18.64
N VAL A 571 0.42 31.09 -19.73
CA VAL A 571 -0.82 30.31 -19.78
C VAL A 571 -0.60 29.06 -20.60
N ASN A 572 -0.66 27.89 -19.94
CA ASN A 572 -0.53 26.61 -20.60
C ASN A 572 -1.74 25.72 -20.25
N TRP A 573 -2.22 24.97 -21.24
CA TRP A 573 -3.41 24.14 -21.15
C TRP A 573 -3.03 22.66 -21.16
N PHE A 574 -3.73 21.86 -20.37
CA PHE A 574 -3.58 20.41 -20.35
C PHE A 574 -4.95 19.76 -20.53
N ASP A 575 -5.03 18.76 -21.38
CA ASP A 575 -6.23 17.97 -21.60
C ASP A 575 -6.31 16.81 -20.58
N PRO A 576 -7.20 16.87 -19.58
CA PRO A 576 -7.29 15.81 -18.57
C PRO A 576 -7.93 14.51 -19.08
N ARG A 577 -8.56 14.54 -20.26
CA ARG A 577 -9.27 13.41 -20.91
C ARG A 577 -8.31 12.54 -21.71
N ASN A 578 -7.36 13.19 -22.40
CA ASN A 578 -6.47 12.55 -23.37
C ASN A 578 -4.98 12.62 -22.98
N GLY A 579 -4.65 13.38 -21.93
CA GLY A 579 -3.27 13.57 -21.51
C GLY A 579 -2.38 14.31 -22.50
N GLY A 580 -1.11 13.94 -22.51
CA GLY A 580 -0.13 14.51 -23.45
C GLY A 580 0.65 15.69 -22.86
N LYS A 581 1.18 16.54 -23.74
CA LYS A 581 1.97 17.71 -23.35
C LYS A 581 1.09 18.92 -23.10
N LEU A 582 1.61 19.90 -22.37
CA LEU A 582 1.00 21.22 -22.27
C LEU A 582 0.83 21.82 -23.66
N GLN A 583 -0.34 22.42 -23.89
CA GLN A 583 -0.74 23.06 -25.13
C GLN A 583 -0.81 24.58 -24.94
N THR A 584 -0.55 25.34 -25.98
CA THR A 584 -0.69 26.80 -25.94
C THR A 584 -2.04 27.18 -26.53
N GLY A 585 -2.88 27.88 -25.78
CA GLY A 585 -4.10 28.50 -26.28
C GLY A 585 -3.81 29.79 -27.02
N ARG A 586 -4.88 30.52 -27.35
CA ARG A 586 -4.75 31.84 -28.00
C ARG A 586 -4.11 32.87 -27.05
N VAL A 587 -4.50 32.87 -25.78
CA VAL A 587 -3.90 33.70 -24.73
C VAL A 587 -2.68 32.97 -24.22
N LYS A 588 -1.49 33.59 -24.34
CA LYS A 588 -0.21 33.01 -23.92
C LYS A 588 0.25 33.49 -22.54
N THR A 589 -0.14 34.72 -22.20
CA THR A 589 0.21 35.39 -20.93
C THR A 589 -1.00 36.17 -20.40
N ILE A 590 -1.09 36.28 -19.10
CA ILE A 590 -2.05 37.14 -18.39
C ILE A 590 -1.30 37.95 -17.34
N SER A 591 -1.80 39.15 -17.06
CA SER A 591 -1.19 40.05 -16.09
C SER A 591 -1.80 39.85 -14.70
N GLY A 592 -0.99 39.99 -13.67
CA GLY A 592 -1.47 40.23 -12.30
C GLY A 592 -2.03 41.64 -12.14
N GLY A 593 -2.76 41.88 -11.07
CA GLY A 593 -3.42 43.18 -10.77
C GLY A 593 -4.85 43.26 -11.27
N GLU A 594 -5.41 42.18 -11.82
CA GLU A 594 -6.77 42.14 -12.34
C GLU A 594 -7.39 40.75 -12.23
N ILE A 595 -8.70 40.65 -12.48
CA ILE A 595 -9.39 39.37 -12.72
C ILE A 595 -9.16 38.96 -14.16
N ALA A 596 -8.31 37.97 -14.36
CA ALA A 596 -7.95 37.47 -15.68
C ALA A 596 -8.96 36.46 -16.22
N LYS A 597 -9.20 36.49 -17.52
CA LYS A 597 -10.06 35.50 -18.23
C LYS A 597 -9.22 34.32 -18.71
N LEU A 598 -9.66 33.14 -18.40
CA LEU A 598 -9.14 31.87 -18.90
C LEU A 598 -10.15 31.35 -19.93
N VAL A 599 -9.94 31.70 -21.20
CA VAL A 599 -10.86 31.42 -22.29
C VAL A 599 -10.11 30.90 -23.52
N GLU A 600 -10.86 30.31 -24.45
CA GLU A 600 -10.35 29.82 -25.72
C GLU A 600 -9.33 28.68 -25.52
N ALA A 601 -9.78 27.62 -24.83
CA ALA A 601 -9.05 26.36 -24.76
C ALA A 601 -8.59 25.91 -26.18
N PRO A 602 -7.48 25.21 -26.32
CA PRO A 602 -6.91 24.84 -27.63
C PRO A 602 -7.86 24.09 -28.57
N SER A 603 -8.78 23.30 -28.00
CA SER A 603 -9.81 22.56 -28.71
C SER A 603 -11.00 22.31 -27.79
N GLU A 604 -12.10 21.73 -28.27
CA GLU A 604 -13.26 21.29 -27.47
C GLU A 604 -13.58 22.23 -26.29
N GLN A 605 -13.87 23.48 -26.61
CA GLN A 605 -13.99 24.57 -25.63
C GLN A 605 -15.13 24.40 -24.62
N GLU A 606 -16.04 23.45 -24.86
CA GLU A 606 -17.14 23.09 -23.94
C GLU A 606 -16.74 22.00 -22.94
N LYS A 607 -15.54 21.44 -23.09
CA LYS A 607 -15.06 20.34 -22.23
C LYS A 607 -14.23 20.85 -21.07
N ASP A 608 -13.92 19.95 -20.14
CA ASP A 608 -13.04 20.22 -19.02
C ASP A 608 -11.56 20.36 -19.45
N TRP A 609 -10.86 21.33 -18.84
CA TRP A 609 -9.46 21.65 -19.09
C TRP A 609 -8.72 22.01 -17.80
N VAL A 610 -7.43 21.74 -17.78
CA VAL A 610 -6.53 22.23 -16.73
C VAL A 610 -5.68 23.36 -17.27
N VAL A 611 -5.63 24.48 -16.58
CA VAL A 611 -4.76 25.61 -16.91
C VAL A 611 -3.64 25.70 -15.89
N LEU A 612 -2.40 25.66 -16.37
CA LEU A 612 -1.23 25.89 -15.57
C LEU A 612 -0.69 27.29 -15.84
N LEU A 613 -0.75 28.13 -14.83
CA LEU A 613 -0.18 29.48 -14.81
C LEU A 613 1.15 29.44 -14.08
N ARG A 614 2.18 30.04 -14.67
CA ARG A 614 3.49 30.22 -14.02
C ARG A 614 3.97 31.65 -14.19
N LYS A 615 4.45 32.23 -13.10
CA LYS A 615 5.09 33.54 -13.14
C LYS A 615 6.31 33.50 -14.04
N GLU A 616 6.40 34.49 -14.95
CA GLU A 616 7.56 34.71 -15.83
C GLU A 616 8.73 35.37 -15.10
#